data_645622fc77b042b3b9f40e9ded0dd650
#
_entry.id   645622fc77b042b3b9f40e9ded0dd650
#
_cell.length_a   1.000
_cell.length_b   1.000
_cell.length_c   1.000
_cell.angle_alpha   90.00
_cell.angle_beta   90.00
_cell.angle_gamma   90.00
#
_symmetry.space_group_name_H-M   'P 1'
#
loop_
_entity.id
_entity.type
_entity.pdbx_description
1 polymer ?
#
loop_
_entity_poly.entity_id
_entity_poly.type
_entity_poly.pdbx_seq_one_letter_code
_entity_poly.pdbx_strand_id
1 'polypeptide(L)'
;MLNVAVVMCRLTADPELRHTASGLSVTSFTLAVDRNYSKAGTERQTDWIDVVAWRQTAEFVCKYFTKGQMMAVNGTIQTRSYEDKNGNKRKAVEIVANDVSFTGSKRDTASSGEYGQSFDRPAPSQPAAFNEP
;
A
#
# COMPACT_ATOMS: atom_id res chain seq x y z
N MET A 1 19.39 -12.12 10.09
CA MET A 1 17.95 -12.16 10.28
C MET A 1 17.23 -11.60 9.10
N LEU A 2 16.03 -12.10 8.81
CA LEU A 2 15.26 -11.66 7.68
C LEU A 2 13.94 -11.06 8.16
N ASN A 3 13.63 -9.87 7.72
CA ASN A 3 12.37 -9.23 8.08
C ASN A 3 11.94 -8.39 6.88
N VAL A 4 11.06 -8.94 6.07
CA VAL A 4 10.63 -8.29 4.84
C VAL A 4 9.12 -8.39 4.72
N ALA A 5 8.48 -7.29 4.41
CA ALA A 5 7.06 -7.28 4.13
C ALA A 5 6.86 -6.58 2.79
N VAL A 6 6.13 -7.21 1.90
CA VAL A 6 5.82 -6.63 0.60
C VAL A 6 4.32 -6.70 0.42
N VAL A 7 3.68 -5.58 0.21
CA VAL A 7 2.24 -5.54 -0.01
C VAL A 7 1.93 -4.64 -1.18
N MET A 8 0.88 -4.97 -1.88
CA MET A 8 0.43 -4.16 -3.00
C MET A 8 -1.06 -3.93 -2.79
N CYS A 9 -1.45 -2.72 -2.60
CA CYS A 9 -2.82 -2.43 -2.23
C CYS A 9 -3.14 -0.95 -2.39
N ARG A 10 -4.36 -0.58 -2.01
CA ARG A 10 -4.84 0.77 -2.24
C ARG A 10 -4.82 1.58 -0.97
N LEU A 11 -4.49 2.86 -1.13
CA LEU A 11 -4.53 3.81 -0.03
C LEU A 11 -5.96 4.07 0.40
N THR A 12 -6.18 4.13 1.69
CA THR A 12 -7.52 4.37 2.22
C THR A 12 -7.81 5.84 2.44
N ALA A 13 -6.78 6.67 2.41
CA ALA A 13 -6.95 8.11 2.57
C ALA A 13 -5.72 8.80 1.98
N ASP A 14 -5.83 10.08 1.75
CA ASP A 14 -4.68 10.84 1.25
C ASP A 14 -3.62 10.90 2.33
N PRO A 15 -2.36 10.61 2.00
CA PRO A 15 -1.30 10.67 3.01
C PRO A 15 -0.97 12.12 3.33
N GLU A 16 -0.70 12.38 4.59
CA GLU A 16 -0.35 13.72 5.04
C GLU A 16 1.09 13.75 5.48
N LEU A 17 1.84 14.70 4.98
CA LEU A 17 3.22 14.85 5.36
C LEU A 17 3.32 15.61 6.67
N ARG A 18 4.06 15.06 7.59
CA ARG A 18 4.31 15.70 8.87
C ARG A 18 5.81 15.77 9.09
N HIS A 19 6.21 16.55 10.06
CA HIS A 19 7.62 16.67 10.41
C HIS A 19 7.77 16.44 11.90
N THR A 20 8.81 15.70 12.26
CA THR A 20 9.09 15.48 13.68
C THR A 20 9.74 16.71 14.27
N ALA A 21 9.95 16.69 15.57
CA ALA A 21 10.59 17.82 16.25
C ALA A 21 11.98 18.06 15.70
N SER A 22 12.65 17.04 15.21
CA SER A 22 13.97 17.21 14.62
C SER A 22 13.93 17.56 13.14
N GLY A 23 12.75 17.75 12.58
CA GLY A 23 12.63 18.15 11.18
C GLY A 23 12.58 17.05 10.17
N LEU A 24 12.44 15.80 10.60
CA LEU A 24 12.37 14.69 9.65
C LEU A 24 10.97 14.54 9.10
N SER A 25 10.89 14.31 7.80
CA SER A 25 9.60 14.08 7.15
C SER A 25 9.09 12.70 7.50
N VAL A 26 7.81 12.58 7.79
CA VAL A 26 7.20 11.31 8.10
C VAL A 26 5.74 11.34 7.66
N THR A 27 5.25 10.20 7.21
CA THR A 27 3.83 10.06 6.93
C THR A 27 3.40 8.67 7.34
N SER A 28 2.17 8.56 7.80
CA SER A 28 1.57 7.26 8.10
C SER A 28 0.33 7.12 7.29
N PHE A 29 0.08 5.94 6.80
CA PHE A 29 -1.12 5.70 6.04
C PHE A 29 -1.53 4.25 6.20
N THR A 30 -2.76 3.97 5.88
CA THR A 30 -3.31 2.61 6.01
C THR A 30 -3.64 2.09 4.63
N LEU A 31 -3.25 0.87 4.38
CA LEU A 31 -3.52 0.20 3.12
C LEU A 31 -4.59 -0.86 3.32
N ALA A 32 -5.51 -0.94 2.39
CA ALA A 32 -6.56 -1.95 2.43
C ALA A 32 -6.16 -3.10 1.54
N VAL A 33 -5.89 -4.24 2.15
CA VAL A 33 -5.41 -5.41 1.43
C VAL A 33 -6.47 -6.48 1.47
N ASP A 34 -7.03 -6.81 0.34
CA ASP A 34 -8.05 -7.84 0.28
C ASP A 34 -7.39 -9.19 0.30
N ARG A 35 -7.97 -10.10 1.06
CA ARG A 35 -7.46 -11.46 1.09
C ARG A 35 -7.77 -12.15 -0.21
N ASN A 36 -6.82 -12.95 -0.67
CA ASN A 36 -6.99 -13.62 -1.94
C ASN A 36 -8.06 -14.69 -1.92
N TYR A 37 -8.36 -15.23 -0.75
CA TYR A 37 -9.32 -16.32 -0.66
C TYR A 37 -10.44 -15.96 0.27
N SER A 38 -11.65 -16.27 -0.12
CA SER A 38 -12.79 -16.16 0.78
C SER A 38 -13.68 -17.36 0.56
N LYS A 39 -14.33 -17.78 1.66
CA LYS A 39 -15.18 -18.91 1.57
C LYS A 39 -16.41 -18.56 0.76
N ALA A 40 -16.89 -19.48 -0.02
CA ALA A 40 -18.06 -19.22 -0.84
C ALA A 40 -19.21 -18.80 0.04
N GLY A 41 -19.90 -17.78 -0.38
CA GLY A 41 -21.03 -17.28 0.38
C GLY A 41 -20.69 -16.29 1.47
N THR A 42 -19.42 -15.96 1.64
CA THR A 42 -19.03 -14.98 2.62
C THR A 42 -18.40 -13.80 1.92
N GLU A 43 -18.41 -12.66 2.58
CA GLU A 43 -17.78 -11.48 2.04
C GLU A 43 -16.28 -11.63 2.09
N ARG A 44 -15.60 -11.04 1.14
CA ARG A 44 -14.15 -11.02 1.15
C ARG A 44 -13.67 -10.17 2.31
N GLN A 45 -12.69 -10.67 3.02
CA GLN A 45 -12.13 -9.93 4.13
C GLN A 45 -11.01 -9.03 3.67
N THR A 46 -10.92 -7.90 4.33
CA THR A 46 -9.88 -6.92 4.03
C THR A 46 -9.05 -6.72 5.28
N ASP A 47 -7.75 -6.72 5.11
CA ASP A 47 -6.85 -6.42 6.20
C ASP A 47 -6.40 -4.97 6.08
N TRP A 48 -6.43 -4.25 7.19
CA TRP A 48 -6.04 -2.85 7.22
C TRP A 48 -4.65 -2.79 7.80
N ILE A 49 -3.68 -2.45 6.97
CA ILE A 49 -2.28 -2.50 7.33
C ILE A 49 -1.71 -1.11 7.42
N ASP A 50 -1.15 -0.78 8.57
CA ASP A 50 -0.57 0.54 8.78
C ASP A 50 0.86 0.56 8.27
N VAL A 51 1.21 1.62 7.58
CA VAL A 51 2.53 1.81 7.01
C VAL A 51 3.05 3.17 7.41
N VAL A 52 4.32 3.23 7.75
CA VAL A 52 4.98 4.48 8.08
C VAL A 52 6.13 4.68 7.11
N ALA A 53 6.24 5.85 6.56
CA ALA A 53 7.34 6.19 5.66
C ALA A 53 8.08 7.40 6.19
N TRP A 54 9.39 7.41 6.01
CA TRP A 54 10.26 8.46 6.55
C TRP A 54 11.05 9.14 5.45
N ARG A 55 11.38 10.39 5.67
CA ARG A 55 12.32 11.14 4.84
C ARG A 55 11.87 11.19 3.38
N GLN A 56 12.73 10.81 2.49
CA GLN A 56 12.42 10.90 1.07
C GLN A 56 11.26 10.02 0.67
N THR A 57 11.12 8.87 1.29
CA THR A 57 10.00 7.99 0.99
C THR A 57 8.68 8.65 1.39
N ALA A 58 8.68 9.34 2.53
CA ALA A 58 7.48 10.05 2.97
C ALA A 58 7.13 11.16 1.98
N GLU A 59 8.12 11.90 1.54
CA GLU A 59 7.87 12.97 0.60
C GLU A 59 7.38 12.44 -0.74
N PHE A 60 7.96 11.34 -1.19
CA PHE A 60 7.54 10.71 -2.43
C PHE A 60 6.08 10.27 -2.36
N VAL A 61 5.70 9.61 -1.26
CA VAL A 61 4.34 9.14 -1.12
C VAL A 61 3.35 10.30 -1.09
N CYS A 62 3.67 11.32 -0.32
CA CYS A 62 2.74 12.44 -0.19
C CYS A 62 2.61 13.26 -1.47
N LYS A 63 3.67 13.25 -2.28
CA LYS A 63 3.66 14.01 -3.51
C LYS A 63 2.92 13.29 -4.63
N TYR A 64 3.04 11.99 -4.71
CA TYR A 64 2.56 11.26 -5.87
C TYR A 64 1.39 10.32 -5.65
N PHE A 65 0.97 10.09 -4.43
CA PHE A 65 -0.11 9.14 -4.16
C PHE A 65 -1.30 9.80 -3.49
N THR A 66 -2.48 9.36 -3.86
CA THR A 66 -3.71 9.87 -3.28
C THR A 66 -4.63 8.72 -2.91
N LYS A 67 -5.68 9.03 -2.21
CA LYS A 67 -6.65 8.04 -1.77
C LYS A 67 -7.12 7.18 -2.93
N GLY A 68 -7.18 5.89 -2.73
CA GLY A 68 -7.67 4.94 -3.72
C GLY A 68 -6.63 4.46 -4.71
N GLN A 69 -5.48 5.07 -4.72
CA GLN A 69 -4.45 4.70 -5.67
C GLN A 69 -3.72 3.46 -5.21
N MET A 70 -3.37 2.61 -6.15
CA MET A 70 -2.65 1.38 -5.87
C MET A 70 -1.18 1.67 -5.68
N MET A 71 -0.55 1.04 -4.71
CA MET A 71 0.88 1.17 -4.51
C MET A 71 1.49 -0.14 -4.07
N ALA A 72 2.75 -0.31 -4.31
CA ALA A 72 3.51 -1.45 -3.81
C ALA A 72 4.49 -0.95 -2.78
N VAL A 73 4.49 -1.57 -1.62
CA VAL A 73 5.35 -1.18 -0.51
C VAL A 73 6.24 -2.34 -0.15
N ASN A 74 7.52 -2.04 -0.01
CA ASN A 74 8.50 -3.00 0.45
C ASN A 74 9.12 -2.43 1.71
N GLY A 75 9.06 -3.15 2.80
CA GLY A 75 9.58 -2.63 4.04
C GLY A 75 9.80 -3.71 5.08
N THR A 76 9.89 -3.31 6.32
CA THR A 76 10.09 -4.21 7.44
C THR A 76 8.94 -4.06 8.41
N ILE A 77 8.65 -5.12 9.14
CA ILE A 77 7.61 -5.09 10.15
C ILE A 77 8.23 -4.63 11.45
N GLN A 78 7.62 -3.62 12.05
CA GLN A 78 8.10 -3.11 13.33
C GLN A 78 6.93 -2.99 14.28
N THR A 79 7.23 -3.10 15.56
CA THR A 79 6.22 -2.94 16.59
C THR A 79 6.62 -1.82 17.50
N ARG A 80 5.64 -1.17 18.09
CA ARG A 80 5.89 -0.16 19.10
C ARG A 80 4.81 -0.23 20.14
N SER A 81 5.15 0.17 21.34
CA SER A 81 4.20 0.19 22.43
C SER A 81 3.72 1.60 22.66
N TYR A 82 2.48 1.75 23.00
CA TYR A 82 1.94 3.06 23.32
C TYR A 82 0.81 2.90 24.33
N GLU A 83 0.39 4.00 24.94
CA GLU A 83 -0.74 3.98 25.85
C GLU A 83 -1.92 4.63 25.18
N ASP A 84 -3.08 4.02 25.31
CA ASP A 84 -4.29 4.62 24.73
C ASP A 84 -4.85 5.64 25.71
N LYS A 85 -5.99 6.21 25.37
CA LYS A 85 -6.59 7.24 26.20
C LYS A 85 -6.98 6.78 27.57
N ASN A 86 -7.19 5.50 27.72
CA ASN A 86 -7.59 4.95 29.02
C ASN A 86 -6.39 4.50 29.85
N GLY A 87 -5.20 4.73 29.36
CA GLY A 87 -4.01 4.32 30.10
C GLY A 87 -3.61 2.88 29.89
N ASN A 88 -4.26 2.18 28.97
CA ASN A 88 -3.92 0.79 28.71
C ASN A 88 -2.75 0.72 27.73
N LYS A 89 -1.84 -0.21 28.01
CA LYS A 89 -0.71 -0.39 27.11
C LYS A 89 -1.17 -1.15 25.87
N ARG A 90 -0.79 -0.65 24.72
CA ARG A 90 -1.15 -1.26 23.46
C ARG A 90 0.09 -1.44 22.61
N LYS A 91 -0.01 -2.36 21.68
CA LYS A 91 1.09 -2.61 20.76
C LYS A 91 0.60 -2.35 19.33
N ALA A 92 1.32 -1.55 18.63
CA ALA A 92 1.02 -1.29 17.23
C ALA A 92 2.00 -2.09 16.37
N VAL A 93 1.48 -2.71 15.32
CA VAL A 93 2.31 -3.44 14.36
C VAL A 93 2.18 -2.70 13.05
N GLU A 94 3.29 -2.29 12.49
CA GLU A 94 3.24 -1.51 11.27
C GLU A 94 4.40 -1.87 10.36
N ILE A 95 4.28 -1.52 9.10
CA ILE A 95 5.36 -1.72 8.15
C ILE A 95 6.09 -0.39 8.00
N VAL A 96 7.39 -0.40 8.16
CA VAL A 96 8.19 0.78 7.89
C VAL A 96 8.67 0.65 6.47
N ALA A 97 8.22 1.53 5.61
CA ALA A 97 8.46 1.43 4.19
C ALA A 97 9.91 1.77 3.86
N ASN A 98 10.58 0.89 3.15
CA ASN A 98 11.90 1.16 2.64
C ASN A 98 11.80 1.66 1.22
N ASP A 99 10.77 1.23 0.51
CA ASP A 99 10.61 1.58 -0.88
C ASP A 99 9.15 1.52 -1.26
N VAL A 100 8.69 2.47 -2.03
CA VAL A 100 7.30 2.52 -2.47
C VAL A 100 7.33 2.75 -3.97
N SER A 101 6.55 1.97 -4.69
CA SER A 101 6.55 2.03 -6.15
C SER A 101 5.15 2.11 -6.71
N PHE A 102 5.04 2.67 -7.88
CA PHE A 102 3.78 2.65 -8.62
C PHE A 102 3.57 1.24 -9.14
N THR A 103 2.34 0.80 -9.17
CA THR A 103 2.05 -0.55 -9.62
C THR A 103 1.40 -0.57 -10.98
N GLY A 104 0.99 0.59 -11.45
CA GLY A 104 0.38 0.65 -12.74
C GLY A 104 0.53 2.02 -13.26
N SER A 105 -0.16 2.28 -14.33
CA SER A 105 -0.09 3.58 -14.92
C SER A 105 -0.80 4.58 -14.08
N LYS A 106 -0.33 5.81 -14.11
CA LYS A 106 -1.01 6.85 -13.51
C LYS A 106 -2.38 6.92 -14.05
N ARG A 107 -2.64 6.42 -15.19
CA ARG A 107 -3.92 6.46 -15.78
C ARG A 107 -4.91 5.58 -15.11
N ASP A 108 -4.50 4.70 -14.23
CA ASP A 108 -5.44 3.90 -13.47
C ASP A 108 -6.41 4.79 -12.75
N THR A 109 -6.00 5.98 -12.43
CA THR A 109 -6.89 6.86 -11.70
C THR A 109 -7.55 7.86 -12.61
N ALA A 110 -7.12 7.94 -13.85
CA ALA A 110 -7.72 8.86 -14.75
C ALA A 110 -8.50 8.08 -15.75
N SER A 111 -8.76 8.56 -16.83
CA SER A 111 -9.44 7.88 -17.81
C SER A 111 -8.62 6.82 -18.34
N SER A 112 -8.97 5.69 -18.23
CA SER A 112 -8.10 4.70 -18.63
C SER A 112 -8.48 4.10 -19.91
N GLY A 113 -9.47 4.57 -20.48
CA GLY A 113 -9.88 3.96 -21.65
C GLY A 113 -8.88 3.86 -22.69
N GLU A 114 -8.32 4.95 -23.04
CA GLU A 114 -7.45 4.90 -24.10
C GLU A 114 -6.23 4.16 -23.81
N TYR A 115 -5.80 4.19 -22.64
CA TYR A 115 -4.64 3.50 -22.38
C TYR A 115 -4.86 2.04 -22.36
N GLY A 116 -5.95 1.64 -21.86
CA GLY A 116 -6.24 0.30 -21.79
C GLY A 116 -6.20 -0.35 -23.06
N GLN A 117 -6.60 0.32 -24.07
CA GLN A 117 -6.57 -0.33 -25.23
C GLN A 117 -5.28 -0.50 -25.77
N SER A 118 -4.46 0.38 -25.63
CA SER A 118 -3.18 0.20 -26.18
C SER A 118 -2.53 -0.97 -25.54
N PHE A 119 -2.92 -1.29 -24.38
CA PHE A 119 -2.29 -2.26 -23.74
C PHE A 119 -2.68 -3.54 -24.06
N ASP A 120 -3.80 -3.64 -24.23
CA ASP A 120 -4.22 -4.82 -24.44
C ASP A 120 -3.86 -5.53 -25.47
N ARG A 121 -3.65 -5.34 -26.06
CA ARG A 121 -3.31 -6.03 -26.94
C ARG A 121 -2.74 -7.07 -26.76
N PRO A 122 -2.49 -7.39 -26.23
CA PRO A 122 -1.95 -8.42 -26.15
C PRO A 122 -2.27 -9.35 -25.63
N ALA A 123 -2.40 -9.16 -25.17
CA ALA A 123 -2.41 -9.90 -24.65
C ALA A 123 -2.88 -10.87 -24.73
N PRO A 124 -3.29 -10.93 -24.80
CA PRO A 124 -3.74 -11.77 -24.60
C PRO A 124 -3.37 -12.78 -24.94
N SER A 125 -3.21 -12.72 -25.10
CA SER A 125 -2.93 -13.50 -25.36
C SER A 125 -2.31 -14.19 -24.82
N GLN A 126 -2.00 -14.21 -24.39
CA GLN A 126 -1.37 -14.83 -23.90
C GLN A 126 -1.67 -15.37 -23.02
N PRO A 127 -2.09 -15.11 -22.67
CA PRO A 127 -2.31 -15.48 -21.59
C PRO A 127 -2.61 -16.65 -21.43
N ALA A 128 -2.99 -16.75 -21.63
CA ALA A 128 -3.36 -17.80 -21.51
C ALA A 128 -2.48 -18.62 -21.35
N ALA A 129 -2.01 -18.36 -21.63
CA ALA A 129 -1.13 -19.02 -21.65
C ALA A 129 -0.60 -19.41 -20.50
N PHE A 130 -0.44 -19.21 -20.04
CA PHE A 130 0.24 -19.49 -19.13
C PHE A 130 -0.33 -19.95 -18.13
N ASN A 131 -1.05 -19.99 -17.96
CA ASN A 131 -1.63 -20.32 -17.08
C ASN A 131 -1.71 -21.54 -16.86
N GLU A 132 -1.49 -21.97 -17.06
CA GLU A 132 -1.53 -22.84 -16.84
C GLU A 132 -1.22 -23.43 -16.38
N PRO A 133 -1.12 -23.63 -16.05
CA PRO A 133 -0.65 -24.29 -15.51
C PRO A 133 -0.28 -24.94 -15.59
#